data_66f3e8a9922c889fea21d6d6fd168b7e
#
_entry.id   66f3e8a9922c889fea21d6d6fd168b7e
#
_cell.length_a   1.000
_cell.length_b   1.000
_cell.length_c   1.000
_cell.angle_alpha   90.00
_cell.angle_beta   90.00
_cell.angle_gamma   90.00
#
_symmetry.space_group_name_H-M   'P 1'
#
loop_
_entity.id
_entity.type
_entity.pdbx_description
1 polymer ?
#
loop_
_entity_poly.entity_id
_entity_poly.type
_entity_poly.pdbx_seq_one_letter_code
_entity_poly.pdbx_strand_id
1 'polypeptide(L)'
;MTFRNILVLLAIMVCSNLYAQNATKTEIDALSQRITKLEADLERVITENVNLVEQLKIKTVSSCTDANQIKWDIVKVEPNALDNNVVVTLRLTNVSGVKKGVQRQFGEATDTNSNLDNNKYPIYQESDRLELHPNIPVNTTCVIEKVPTTSSYIAVMELPYFGWSGAKHSVAKFTGIHIPW
;
A
#
# COMPACT_ATOMS: atom_id res chain seq x y z
N MET A 1 -62.59 -50.39 11.37
CA MET A 1 -61.36 -49.83 10.75
C MET A 1 -60.56 -50.98 10.21
N THR A 2 -60.36 -51.11 8.90
CA THR A 2 -59.67 -52.23 8.29
C THR A 2 -58.17 -52.14 8.46
N PHE A 3 -57.47 -53.23 8.66
CA PHE A 3 -56.02 -53.32 8.84
C PHE A 3 -55.26 -52.53 7.75
N ARG A 4 -55.82 -52.48 6.55
CA ARG A 4 -55.30 -51.72 5.39
C ARG A 4 -55.25 -50.18 5.66
N ASN A 5 -56.20 -49.62 6.38
CA ASN A 5 -56.23 -48.18 6.70
C ASN A 5 -55.22 -47.80 7.77
N ILE A 6 -54.89 -48.72 8.69
CA ILE A 6 -53.85 -48.49 9.71
C ILE A 6 -52.47 -48.51 9.06
N LEU A 7 -52.22 -49.39 8.08
CA LEU A 7 -50.96 -49.48 7.36
C LEU A 7 -50.68 -48.20 6.51
N VAL A 8 -51.73 -47.68 5.88
CA VAL A 8 -51.62 -46.43 5.11
C VAL A 8 -51.33 -45.21 6.00
N LEU A 9 -51.96 -45.11 7.17
CA LEU A 9 -51.69 -44.06 8.15
C LEU A 9 -50.26 -44.15 8.72
N LEU A 10 -49.75 -45.33 8.98
CA LEU A 10 -48.37 -45.53 9.42
C LEU A 10 -47.35 -45.16 8.33
N ALA A 11 -47.61 -45.52 7.08
CA ALA A 11 -46.77 -45.12 5.94
C ALA A 11 -46.72 -43.61 5.74
N ILE A 12 -47.87 -42.92 5.88
CA ILE A 12 -47.90 -41.45 5.81
C ILE A 12 -47.11 -40.79 6.95
N MET A 13 -47.24 -41.29 8.18
CA MET A 13 -46.46 -40.78 9.34
C MET A 13 -44.96 -40.99 9.15
N VAL A 14 -44.51 -42.13 8.66
CA VAL A 14 -43.07 -42.36 8.41
C VAL A 14 -42.55 -41.49 7.29
N CYS A 15 -43.31 -41.31 6.20
CA CYS A 15 -42.91 -40.39 5.12
C CYS A 15 -42.84 -38.95 5.58
N SER A 16 -43.80 -38.46 6.39
CA SER A 16 -43.80 -37.09 6.90
C SER A 16 -42.62 -36.84 7.84
N ASN A 17 -42.25 -37.79 8.69
CA ASN A 17 -41.04 -37.69 9.56
C ASN A 17 -39.73 -37.68 8.75
N LEU A 18 -39.63 -38.50 7.71
CA LEU A 18 -38.44 -38.53 6.82
C LEU A 18 -38.35 -37.21 6.02
N TYR A 19 -39.45 -36.61 5.58
CA TYR A 19 -39.42 -35.32 4.91
C TYR A 19 -39.02 -34.18 5.86
N ALA A 20 -39.53 -34.16 7.08
CA ALA A 20 -39.14 -33.17 8.09
C ALA A 20 -37.65 -33.29 8.50
N GLN A 21 -37.14 -34.48 8.62
CA GLN A 21 -35.70 -34.70 8.91
C GLN A 21 -34.79 -34.24 7.76
N ASN A 22 -35.20 -34.49 6.51
CA ASN A 22 -34.42 -34.05 5.36
C ASN A 22 -34.43 -32.52 5.18
N ALA A 23 -35.61 -31.88 5.46
CA ALA A 23 -35.71 -30.40 5.42
C ALA A 23 -34.78 -29.75 6.48
N THR A 24 -34.82 -30.25 7.72
CA THR A 24 -33.91 -29.73 8.79
C THR A 24 -32.43 -29.97 8.49
N LYS A 25 -32.08 -31.10 7.88
CA LYS A 25 -30.69 -31.37 7.48
C LYS A 25 -30.21 -30.38 6.42
N THR A 26 -31.04 -30.10 5.42
CA THR A 26 -30.70 -29.13 4.36
C THR A 26 -30.51 -27.73 4.92
N GLU A 27 -31.33 -27.32 5.90
CA GLU A 27 -31.20 -26.03 6.58
C GLU A 27 -29.91 -25.97 7.42
N ILE A 28 -29.56 -27.04 8.13
CA ILE A 28 -28.32 -27.14 8.90
C ILE A 28 -27.10 -27.06 7.99
N ASP A 29 -27.11 -27.77 6.87
CA ASP A 29 -26.01 -27.72 5.89
C ASP A 29 -25.87 -26.31 5.27
N ALA A 30 -26.97 -25.64 4.95
CA ALA A 30 -26.97 -24.28 4.45
C ALA A 30 -26.44 -23.27 5.49
N LEU A 31 -26.82 -23.43 6.77
CA LEU A 31 -26.31 -22.60 7.85
C LEU A 31 -24.81 -22.84 8.08
N SER A 32 -24.37 -24.09 8.04
CA SER A 32 -22.96 -24.44 8.16
C SER A 32 -22.12 -23.78 7.05
N GLN A 33 -22.56 -23.83 5.80
CA GLN A 33 -21.91 -23.16 4.71
C GLN A 33 -21.85 -21.64 4.89
N ARG A 34 -22.91 -21.02 5.41
CA ARG A 34 -22.93 -19.59 5.70
C ARG A 34 -21.98 -19.23 6.82
N ILE A 35 -21.88 -20.05 7.86
CA ILE A 35 -20.91 -19.86 8.95
C ILE A 35 -19.49 -19.91 8.42
N THR A 36 -19.12 -20.94 7.66
CA THR A 36 -17.78 -21.06 7.07
C THR A 36 -17.41 -19.86 6.19
N LYS A 37 -18.38 -19.36 5.40
CA LYS A 37 -18.17 -18.17 4.59
C LYS A 37 -17.96 -16.92 5.43
N LEU A 38 -18.76 -16.73 6.49
CA LEU A 38 -18.62 -15.59 7.40
C LEU A 38 -17.31 -15.61 8.17
N GLU A 39 -16.84 -16.80 8.58
CA GLU A 39 -15.53 -16.97 9.21
C GLU A 39 -14.40 -16.55 8.27
N ALA A 40 -14.43 -16.98 7.00
CA ALA A 40 -13.45 -16.59 6.01
C ALA A 40 -13.47 -15.07 5.72
N ASP A 41 -14.67 -14.48 5.61
CA ASP A 41 -14.81 -13.02 5.42
C ASP A 41 -14.31 -12.25 6.65
N LEU A 42 -14.56 -12.73 7.85
CA LEU A 42 -14.07 -12.13 9.09
C LEU A 42 -12.52 -12.17 9.15
N GLU A 43 -11.92 -13.29 8.82
CA GLU A 43 -10.46 -13.44 8.81
C GLU A 43 -9.82 -12.49 7.80
N ARG A 44 -10.41 -12.33 6.61
CA ARG A 44 -9.99 -11.35 5.61
C ARG A 44 -10.07 -9.93 6.15
N VAL A 45 -11.19 -9.53 6.76
CA VAL A 45 -11.36 -8.18 7.33
C VAL A 45 -10.40 -7.91 8.48
N ILE A 46 -10.12 -8.89 9.33
CA ILE A 46 -9.12 -8.75 10.40
C ILE A 46 -7.73 -8.50 9.79
N THR A 47 -7.35 -9.27 8.77
CA THR A 47 -6.05 -9.12 8.09
C THR A 47 -5.94 -7.73 7.43
N GLU A 48 -6.98 -7.28 6.73
CA GLU A 48 -7.02 -5.93 6.14
C GLU A 48 -6.91 -4.84 7.21
N ASN A 49 -7.61 -4.97 8.34
CA ASN A 49 -7.53 -4.01 9.45
C ASN A 49 -6.14 -3.96 10.10
N VAL A 50 -5.49 -5.10 10.30
CA VAL A 50 -4.11 -5.15 10.83
C VAL A 50 -3.16 -4.40 9.89
N ASN A 51 -3.25 -4.65 8.58
CA ASN A 51 -2.44 -3.98 7.58
C ASN A 51 -2.69 -2.45 7.56
N LEU A 52 -3.95 -2.02 7.65
CA LEU A 52 -4.31 -0.60 7.74
C LEU A 52 -3.76 0.05 9.00
N VAL A 53 -3.84 -0.61 10.16
CA VAL A 53 -3.29 -0.10 11.42
C VAL A 53 -1.77 0.03 11.34
N GLU A 54 -1.07 -0.92 10.72
CA GLU A 54 0.38 -0.81 10.52
C GLU A 54 0.75 0.32 9.57
N GLN A 55 0.02 0.50 8.48
CA GLN A 55 0.20 1.64 7.57
C GLN A 55 -0.03 2.99 8.28
N LEU A 56 -1.04 3.08 9.15
CA LEU A 56 -1.33 4.29 9.93
C LEU A 56 -0.26 4.60 10.98
N LYS A 57 0.50 3.62 11.45
CA LYS A 57 1.63 3.86 12.37
C LYS A 57 2.83 4.52 11.68
N ILE A 58 2.93 4.41 10.34
CA ILE A 58 4.00 5.05 9.59
C ILE A 58 3.64 6.51 9.41
N LYS A 59 4.40 7.38 10.04
CA LYS A 59 4.23 8.83 9.89
C LYS A 59 4.55 9.21 8.44
N THR A 60 3.55 9.71 7.72
CA THR A 60 3.74 10.25 6.38
C THR A 60 4.58 11.52 6.44
N VAL A 61 5.68 11.55 5.71
CA VAL A 61 6.52 12.73 5.53
C VAL A 61 6.55 13.05 4.04
N SER A 62 5.68 13.95 3.62
CA SER A 62 5.61 14.46 2.24
C SER A 62 6.45 15.72 2.02
N SER A 63 7.03 16.25 3.10
CA SER A 63 7.90 17.44 3.07
C SER A 63 9.00 17.28 4.11
N CYS A 64 10.23 17.58 3.72
CA CYS A 64 11.37 17.62 4.64
C CYS A 64 12.25 18.84 4.33
N THR A 65 12.94 19.35 5.35
CA THR A 65 14.00 20.35 5.18
C THR A 65 15.29 19.72 5.69
N ASP A 66 16.30 19.67 4.83
CA ASP A 66 17.57 19.05 5.15
C ASP A 66 18.56 20.02 5.82
N ALA A 67 19.74 19.50 6.20
CA ALA A 67 20.80 20.27 6.84
C ALA A 67 21.36 21.39 5.95
N ASN A 68 21.18 21.30 4.63
CA ASN A 68 21.60 22.33 3.69
C ASN A 68 20.54 23.42 3.49
N GLN A 69 19.46 23.43 4.27
CA GLN A 69 18.35 24.37 4.16
C GLN A 69 17.65 24.31 2.78
N ILE A 70 17.52 23.10 2.24
CA ILE A 70 16.69 22.84 1.07
C ILE A 70 15.43 22.15 1.56
N LYS A 71 14.30 22.76 1.28
CA LYS A 71 12.99 22.16 1.52
C LYS A 71 12.61 21.32 0.31
N TRP A 72 12.24 20.06 0.56
CA TRP A 72 11.79 19.09 -0.43
C TRP A 72 10.32 18.77 -0.16
N ASP A 73 9.48 18.95 -1.15
CA ASP A 73 8.06 18.61 -1.08
C ASP A 73 7.72 17.58 -2.16
N ILE A 74 6.98 16.53 -1.82
CA ILE A 74 6.34 15.67 -2.82
C ILE A 74 5.11 16.40 -3.33
N VAL A 75 5.08 16.65 -4.64
CA VAL A 75 3.98 17.35 -5.31
C VAL A 75 2.99 16.36 -5.92
N LYS A 76 3.51 15.25 -6.49
CA LYS A 76 2.71 14.27 -7.21
C LYS A 76 3.38 12.91 -7.18
N VAL A 77 2.57 11.86 -7.15
CA VAL A 77 2.97 10.46 -7.29
C VAL A 77 2.13 9.84 -8.39
N GLU A 78 2.77 9.36 -9.45
CA GLU A 78 2.12 8.81 -10.65
C GLU A 78 2.64 7.40 -10.91
N PRO A 79 1.82 6.38 -10.66
CA PRO A 79 2.19 5.01 -10.98
C PRO A 79 2.06 4.76 -12.49
N ASN A 80 2.96 3.92 -13.03
CA ASN A 80 2.88 3.38 -14.37
C ASN A 80 2.91 1.86 -14.30
N ALA A 81 1.75 1.26 -14.39
CA ALA A 81 1.57 -0.19 -14.26
C ALA A 81 2.19 -0.98 -15.43
N LEU A 82 2.37 -0.37 -16.60
CA LEU A 82 2.96 -1.04 -17.77
C LEU A 82 4.46 -1.27 -17.57
N ASP A 83 5.15 -0.31 -16.97
CA ASP A 83 6.60 -0.36 -16.78
C ASP A 83 6.98 -0.77 -15.35
N ASN A 84 6.00 -1.05 -14.47
CA ASN A 84 6.21 -1.31 -13.05
C ASN A 84 7.08 -0.23 -12.38
N ASN A 85 6.78 1.03 -12.66
CA ASN A 85 7.50 2.15 -12.07
C ASN A 85 6.54 3.20 -11.46
N VAL A 86 7.10 4.07 -10.63
CA VAL A 86 6.38 5.17 -10.01
C VAL A 86 7.17 6.46 -10.24
N VAL A 87 6.55 7.42 -10.90
CA VAL A 87 7.12 8.76 -11.11
C VAL A 87 6.73 9.66 -9.94
N VAL A 88 7.72 10.20 -9.25
CA VAL A 88 7.50 11.14 -8.14
C VAL A 88 7.97 12.53 -8.57
N THR A 89 7.05 13.49 -8.57
CA THR A 89 7.37 14.90 -8.79
C THR A 89 7.68 15.57 -7.46
N LEU A 90 8.85 16.17 -7.39
CA LEU A 90 9.39 16.86 -6.23
C LEU A 90 9.47 18.37 -6.50
N ARG A 91 9.22 19.17 -5.46
CA ARG A 91 9.48 20.60 -5.46
C ARG A 91 10.61 20.88 -4.46
N LEU A 92 11.67 21.49 -4.95
CA LEU A 92 12.82 21.92 -4.16
C LEU A 92 12.75 23.42 -3.95
N THR A 93 12.85 23.85 -2.71
CA THR A 93 12.92 25.28 -2.37
C THR A 93 14.13 25.54 -1.48
N ASN A 94 15.02 26.38 -1.94
CA ASN A 94 16.15 26.83 -1.14
C ASN A 94 15.65 27.89 -0.13
N VAL A 95 15.61 27.52 1.14
CA VAL A 95 15.15 28.42 2.23
C VAL A 95 16.31 29.19 2.88
N SER A 96 17.53 29.09 2.30
CA SER A 96 18.66 29.89 2.72
C SER A 96 18.72 31.24 1.97
N GLY A 97 19.48 32.19 2.51
CA GLY A 97 19.70 33.49 1.87
C GLY A 97 20.72 33.47 0.71
N VAL A 98 21.31 32.33 0.36
CA VAL A 98 22.38 32.22 -0.65
C VAL A 98 22.01 31.21 -1.73
N LYS A 99 22.45 31.47 -2.97
CA LYS A 99 22.29 30.53 -4.09
C LYS A 99 22.96 29.19 -3.76
N LYS A 100 22.29 28.09 -4.07
CA LYS A 100 22.79 26.72 -3.88
C LYS A 100 22.72 25.92 -5.17
N GLY A 101 23.63 24.97 -5.31
CA GLY A 101 23.55 23.95 -6.34
C GLY A 101 23.28 22.58 -5.72
N VAL A 102 22.49 21.78 -6.40
CA VAL A 102 22.15 20.41 -6.03
C VAL A 102 22.53 19.49 -7.19
N GLN A 103 23.36 18.51 -6.92
CA GLN A 103 23.63 17.42 -7.84
C GLN A 103 23.06 16.13 -7.23
N ARG A 104 22.01 15.61 -7.83
CA ARG A 104 21.30 14.43 -7.38
C ARG A 104 22.09 13.17 -7.70
N GLN A 105 21.92 12.15 -6.86
CA GLN A 105 22.50 10.82 -7.00
C GLN A 105 21.42 9.75 -7.05
N PHE A 106 21.83 8.51 -7.34
CA PHE A 106 20.94 7.37 -7.25
C PHE A 106 20.45 7.21 -5.81
N GLY A 107 19.16 7.01 -5.66
CA GLY A 107 18.51 6.81 -4.37
C GLY A 107 17.92 5.39 -4.25
N GLU A 108 17.36 5.11 -3.10
CA GLU A 108 16.64 3.85 -2.83
C GLU A 108 15.28 4.14 -2.21
N ALA A 109 14.29 3.35 -2.60
CA ALA A 109 13.00 3.26 -1.92
C ALA A 109 12.82 1.86 -1.34
N THR A 110 12.12 1.76 -0.23
CA THR A 110 11.81 0.49 0.42
C THR A 110 10.32 0.36 0.68
N ASP A 111 9.80 -0.85 0.53
CA ASP A 111 8.42 -1.23 0.83
C ASP A 111 8.37 -2.08 2.11
N THR A 112 7.27 -1.98 2.86
CA THR A 112 7.04 -2.78 4.06
C THR A 112 6.29 -4.09 3.81
N ASN A 113 5.79 -4.31 2.60
CA ASN A 113 4.89 -5.43 2.30
C ASN A 113 5.56 -6.81 2.22
N SER A 114 6.86 -6.94 2.43
CA SER A 114 7.51 -8.24 2.43
C SER A 114 7.92 -8.66 3.83
N ASN A 115 7.33 -9.73 4.30
CA ASN A 115 7.67 -10.39 5.56
C ASN A 115 9.08 -11.02 5.60
N LEU A 116 9.91 -10.88 4.58
CA LEU A 116 11.18 -11.60 4.48
C LEU A 116 12.38 -10.83 3.95
N ASP A 117 12.19 -9.78 3.14
CA ASP A 117 13.27 -8.89 2.71
C ASP A 117 12.69 -7.51 2.39
N ASN A 118 13.25 -6.46 2.98
CA ASN A 118 12.92 -5.10 2.59
C ASN A 118 13.18 -4.96 1.10
N ASN A 119 12.13 -5.02 0.27
CA ASN A 119 12.28 -4.84 -1.16
C ASN A 119 12.81 -3.43 -1.40
N LYS A 120 14.03 -3.38 -1.91
CA LYS A 120 14.69 -2.14 -2.28
C LYS A 120 14.45 -1.88 -3.76
N TYR A 121 13.93 -0.71 -4.05
CA TYR A 121 13.67 -0.24 -5.40
C TYR A 121 14.67 0.84 -5.76
N PRO A 122 15.38 0.71 -6.88
CA PRO A 122 16.29 1.77 -7.32
C PRO A 122 15.51 3.01 -7.74
N ILE A 123 16.06 4.17 -7.39
CA ILE A 123 15.52 5.46 -7.80
C ILE A 123 16.47 6.09 -8.81
N TYR A 124 15.95 6.31 -10.01
CA TYR A 124 16.64 7.08 -11.03
C TYR A 124 16.18 8.54 -10.96
N GLN A 125 17.16 9.41 -10.98
CA GLN A 125 16.95 10.85 -11.07
C GLN A 125 17.68 11.33 -12.31
N GLU A 126 17.05 12.21 -13.08
CA GLU A 126 17.79 12.91 -14.11
C GLU A 126 18.97 13.62 -13.43
N SER A 127 20.17 13.31 -13.88
CA SER A 127 21.44 13.68 -13.21
C SER A 127 21.80 15.14 -13.25
N ASP A 128 20.83 16.00 -13.53
CA ASP A 128 21.07 17.39 -13.78
C ASP A 128 21.44 18.15 -12.52
N ARG A 129 22.41 19.00 -12.71
CA ARG A 129 22.79 20.00 -11.72
C ARG A 129 21.70 21.04 -11.67
N LEU A 130 21.01 21.14 -10.54
CA LEU A 130 19.98 22.14 -10.31
C LEU A 130 20.59 23.33 -9.57
N GLU A 131 20.37 24.52 -10.09
CA GLU A 131 20.67 25.76 -9.39
C GLU A 131 19.41 26.27 -8.67
N LEU A 132 19.49 26.41 -7.36
CA LEU A 132 18.40 26.83 -6.50
C LEU A 132 18.66 28.26 -6.00
N HIS A 133 17.91 29.22 -6.53
CA HIS A 133 17.90 30.59 -6.00
C HIS A 133 17.08 30.65 -4.70
N PRO A 134 17.42 31.59 -3.78
CA PRO A 134 16.69 31.75 -2.53
C PRO A 134 15.18 31.92 -2.76
N ASN A 135 14.37 31.10 -2.08
CA ASN A 135 12.91 31.13 -2.09
C ASN A 135 12.23 30.92 -3.46
N ILE A 136 12.98 30.54 -4.50
CA ILE A 136 12.41 30.19 -5.80
C ILE A 136 12.28 28.67 -5.89
N PRO A 137 11.05 28.14 -5.98
CA PRO A 137 10.85 26.69 -6.09
C PRO A 137 11.22 26.17 -7.48
N VAL A 138 11.83 25.00 -7.53
CA VAL A 138 12.16 24.27 -8.76
C VAL A 138 11.51 22.89 -8.68
N ASN A 139 10.76 22.51 -9.69
CA ASN A 139 10.20 21.16 -9.80
C ASN A 139 11.20 20.23 -10.51
N THR A 140 11.22 18.99 -10.07
CA THR A 140 12.03 17.92 -10.66
C THR A 140 11.32 16.58 -10.49
N THR A 141 11.74 15.57 -11.22
CA THR A 141 11.18 14.23 -11.13
C THR A 141 12.22 13.21 -10.72
N CYS A 142 11.77 12.15 -10.09
CA CYS A 142 12.52 10.90 -9.95
C CYS A 142 11.61 9.72 -10.29
N VAL A 143 12.22 8.62 -10.73
CA VAL A 143 11.52 7.40 -11.10
C VAL A 143 11.96 6.29 -10.16
N ILE A 144 11.02 5.68 -9.46
CA ILE A 144 11.23 4.48 -8.65
C ILE A 144 10.91 3.30 -9.56
N GLU A 145 11.90 2.47 -9.85
CA GLU A 145 11.74 1.35 -10.76
C GLU A 145 11.41 0.04 -10.06
N LYS A 146 10.84 -0.89 -10.80
CA LYS A 146 10.53 -2.27 -10.38
C LYS A 146 9.57 -2.34 -9.19
N VAL A 147 8.70 -1.34 -9.03
CA VAL A 147 7.67 -1.35 -8.00
C VAL A 147 6.52 -2.24 -8.46
N PRO A 148 6.21 -3.35 -7.75
CA PRO A 148 5.09 -4.21 -8.12
C PRO A 148 3.77 -3.46 -8.04
N THR A 149 2.83 -3.72 -8.94
CA THR A 149 1.48 -3.13 -8.91
C THR A 149 0.66 -3.54 -7.68
N THR A 150 1.13 -4.55 -6.94
CA THR A 150 0.57 -4.97 -5.65
C THR A 150 1.04 -4.09 -4.48
N SER A 151 2.12 -3.30 -4.66
CA SER A 151 2.62 -2.36 -3.66
C SER A 151 1.82 -1.06 -3.71
N SER A 152 0.96 -0.84 -2.75
CA SER A 152 0.19 0.41 -2.62
C SER A 152 0.93 1.51 -1.85
N TYR A 153 2.20 1.25 -1.43
CA TYR A 153 2.85 2.09 -0.45
C TYR A 153 4.38 1.97 -0.46
N ILE A 154 5.08 3.10 -0.41
CA ILE A 154 6.53 3.17 -0.18
C ILE A 154 6.75 3.59 1.28
N ALA A 155 7.40 2.74 2.06
CA ALA A 155 7.66 3.01 3.47
C ALA A 155 8.69 4.12 3.65
N VAL A 156 9.80 4.03 2.90
CA VAL A 156 10.91 4.99 2.95
C VAL A 156 11.43 5.25 1.55
N MET A 157 11.65 6.51 1.23
CA MET A 157 12.35 6.98 0.03
C MET A 157 13.50 7.88 0.44
N GLU A 158 14.72 7.52 0.06
CA GLU A 158 15.94 8.26 0.35
C GLU A 158 16.58 8.77 -0.95
N LEU A 159 16.78 10.08 -1.01
CA LEU A 159 17.34 10.79 -2.17
C LEU A 159 18.65 11.46 -1.76
N PRO A 160 19.79 10.78 -1.97
CA PRO A 160 21.10 11.37 -1.72
C PRO A 160 21.42 12.43 -2.78
N TYR A 161 22.12 13.46 -2.37
CA TYR A 161 22.61 14.51 -3.25
C TYR A 161 23.87 15.18 -2.74
N PHE A 162 24.62 15.81 -3.65
CA PHE A 162 25.73 16.70 -3.32
C PHE A 162 25.31 18.16 -3.48
N GLY A 163 25.62 18.97 -2.49
CA GLY A 163 25.56 20.42 -2.64
C GLY A 163 26.85 20.97 -3.23
N TRP A 164 26.76 21.99 -4.08
CA TRP A 164 27.93 22.73 -4.56
C TRP A 164 28.31 23.78 -3.53
N SER A 165 29.53 24.24 -3.58
CA SER A 165 30.16 25.17 -2.62
C SER A 165 30.65 24.52 -1.33
N GLY A 166 31.20 23.29 -1.39
CA GLY A 166 31.76 22.59 -0.23
C GLY A 166 30.71 22.00 0.71
N ALA A 167 29.45 21.91 0.28
CA ALA A 167 28.41 21.29 1.03
C ALA A 167 28.65 19.78 1.12
N LYS A 168 28.40 19.25 2.31
CA LYS A 168 28.50 17.82 2.59
C LYS A 168 27.42 17.05 1.80
N HIS A 169 27.72 15.79 1.52
CA HIS A 169 26.71 14.81 1.12
C HIS A 169 25.49 14.88 2.06
N SER A 170 24.31 14.96 1.50
CA SER A 170 23.06 15.04 2.25
C SER A 170 22.01 14.12 1.65
N VAL A 171 21.00 13.77 2.44
CA VAL A 171 19.94 12.87 2.03
C VAL A 171 18.60 13.53 2.35
N ALA A 172 17.73 13.67 1.35
CA ALA A 172 16.33 13.98 1.58
C ALA A 172 15.59 12.65 1.84
N LYS A 173 14.85 12.58 2.94
CA LYS A 173 14.16 11.37 3.38
C LYS A 173 12.67 11.61 3.52
N PHE A 174 11.90 10.74 2.88
CA PHE A 174 10.45 10.73 2.94
C PHE A 174 9.97 9.38 3.46
N THR A 175 8.84 9.39 4.14
CA THR A 175 8.21 8.18 4.66
C THR A 175 6.72 8.19 4.37
N GLY A 176 6.15 7.02 4.18
CA GLY A 176 4.72 6.91 4.09
C GLY A 176 4.12 7.39 2.78
N ILE A 177 4.71 7.07 1.63
CA ILE A 177 4.24 7.55 0.34
C ILE A 177 3.21 6.57 -0.21
N HIS A 178 1.97 6.99 -0.36
CA HIS A 178 0.90 6.22 -0.99
C HIS A 178 1.05 6.21 -2.52
N ILE A 179 0.88 5.04 -3.14
CA ILE A 179 0.89 4.85 -4.59
C ILE A 179 -0.55 4.61 -5.05
N PRO A 180 -1.15 5.52 -5.83
CA PRO A 180 -2.52 5.39 -6.32
C PRO A 180 -2.58 4.59 -7.64
N TRP A 181 -2.37 3.27 -7.59
CA TRP A 181 -2.49 2.38 -8.77
C TRP A 181 -3.87 2.42 -9.40
#